data_f74413464e3900b1a76480eed266a434
#
_entry.id   f74413464e3900b1a76480eed266a434
#
_cell.length_a   1.000
_cell.length_b   1.000
_cell.length_c   1.000
_cell.angle_alpha   90.00
_cell.angle_beta   90.00
_cell.angle_gamma   90.00
#
_symmetry.space_group_name_H-M   'P 1'
#
loop_
_entity.id
_entity.type
_entity.pdbx_description
1 polymer ?
#
loop_
_entity_poly.entity_id
_entity_poly.type
_entity_poly.pdbx_seq_one_letter_code
_entity_poly.pdbx_strand_id
1 'polypeptide(L)'
;MIYYIGIDISKYKHDFCIISNTGEVIIENSSFENNKKGFQELLEKLKSYNKSDIHIAFEATGNYSLNLELFLIDQGYSFMKMNPLVIHQFLKARSLRRTKTDKSDSLTIASYLMSVPYKPNSDLLYNIFTLKSLCRSREQLIKERSKFAVLLTNELDKSFPEIKPFFENRISATLLYILDRYKNVSHISLMKDYDSIRKISHGKFTYAKFVKLKELAKNTIGHHDDNTDLLISTYISIYNNFNEKIDPIDKQISIIIKELNPRMLSIPGIGEISAATILSEYGDISNFSSPNKMLAFAGLEPSIIQSGTLEHNGKMVKHGSGHLRYTIMNIAMVILRYSPTFYDYYLKKRSEGKCHRVALSHVCKKLIRVI
;
A
#
# COMPACT_ATOMS: atom_id res chain seq x y z
N MET A 1 -12.91 37.13 -10.51
CA MET A 1 -12.91 37.09 -9.01
C MET A 1 -12.70 35.64 -8.64
N ILE A 2 -11.79 35.32 -7.71
CA ILE A 2 -11.52 33.94 -7.33
C ILE A 2 -12.40 33.55 -6.13
N TYR A 3 -12.96 32.35 -6.18
CA TYR A 3 -13.81 31.77 -5.15
C TYR A 3 -13.15 30.50 -4.58
N TYR A 4 -13.00 30.45 -3.27
CA TYR A 4 -12.40 29.36 -2.55
C TYR A 4 -13.48 28.52 -1.89
N ILE A 5 -13.56 27.25 -2.27
CA ILE A 5 -14.56 26.31 -1.80
C ILE A 5 -13.89 25.28 -0.94
N GLY A 6 -14.20 25.28 0.34
CA GLY A 6 -13.77 24.26 1.29
C GLY A 6 -14.89 23.25 1.51
N ILE A 7 -14.59 21.98 1.34
CA ILE A 7 -15.54 20.87 1.54
C ILE A 7 -15.04 19.99 2.66
N ASP A 8 -15.82 19.83 3.71
CA ASP A 8 -15.60 18.83 4.74
C ASP A 8 -16.28 17.53 4.33
N ILE A 9 -15.48 16.44 4.28
CA ILE A 9 -15.88 15.14 3.74
C ILE A 9 -16.36 14.23 4.86
N SER A 10 -17.60 13.77 4.75
CA SER A 10 -18.12 12.72 5.62
C SER A 10 -18.80 11.59 4.82
N LYS A 11 -19.15 10.49 5.48
CA LYS A 11 -19.63 9.27 4.83
C LYS A 11 -20.92 9.46 4.04
N TYR A 12 -21.87 10.20 4.60
CA TYR A 12 -23.23 10.30 4.05
C TYR A 12 -23.56 11.69 3.51
N LYS A 13 -22.88 12.72 4.01
CA LYS A 13 -23.16 14.12 3.76
C LYS A 13 -21.85 14.89 3.75
N HIS A 14 -21.71 15.85 2.86
CA HIS A 14 -20.58 16.77 2.82
C HIS A 14 -21.06 18.17 3.18
N ASP A 15 -20.27 18.89 3.98
CA ASP A 15 -20.52 20.28 4.32
C ASP A 15 -19.54 21.16 3.55
N PHE A 16 -20.01 22.30 3.00
CA PHE A 16 -19.13 23.18 2.25
C PHE A 16 -19.42 24.65 2.52
N CYS A 17 -18.41 25.48 2.31
CA CYS A 17 -18.52 26.90 2.31
C CYS A 17 -17.85 27.50 1.07
N ILE A 18 -18.25 28.73 0.71
CA ILE A 18 -17.64 29.51 -0.38
C ILE A 18 -17.23 30.88 0.19
N ILE A 19 -15.93 31.20 0.00
CA ILE A 19 -15.39 32.53 0.35
C ILE A 19 -14.80 33.19 -0.90
N SER A 20 -14.89 34.50 -0.99
CA SER A 20 -14.27 35.29 -2.05
C SER A 20 -12.77 35.51 -1.78
N ASN A 21 -12.02 35.98 -2.78
CA ASN A 21 -10.64 36.39 -2.61
C ASN A 21 -10.45 37.63 -1.70
N THR A 22 -11.53 38.33 -1.33
CA THR A 22 -11.50 39.40 -0.33
C THR A 22 -11.72 38.87 1.10
N GLY A 23 -12.00 37.57 1.25
CA GLY A 23 -12.33 36.96 2.54
C GLY A 23 -13.80 37.03 2.93
N GLU A 24 -14.67 37.58 2.05
CA GLU A 24 -16.10 37.60 2.28
C GLU A 24 -16.70 36.22 2.18
N VAL A 25 -17.52 35.82 3.16
CA VAL A 25 -18.21 34.54 3.19
C VAL A 25 -19.49 34.65 2.37
N ILE A 26 -19.52 34.03 1.20
CA ILE A 26 -20.67 34.03 0.29
C ILE A 26 -21.67 32.95 0.68
N ILE A 27 -21.18 31.77 1.01
CA ILE A 27 -21.97 30.66 1.57
C ILE A 27 -21.24 30.19 2.84
N GLU A 28 -21.83 30.48 4.00
CA GLU A 28 -21.20 30.18 5.28
C GLU A 28 -21.20 28.66 5.61
N ASN A 29 -22.35 28.02 5.34
CA ASN A 29 -22.52 26.60 5.60
C ASN A 29 -23.67 26.05 4.74
N SER A 30 -23.34 25.19 3.83
CA SER A 30 -24.32 24.44 3.06
C SER A 30 -23.88 22.99 3.00
N SER A 31 -24.84 22.11 2.85
CA SER A 31 -24.53 20.69 2.80
C SER A 31 -25.20 20.03 1.60
N PHE A 32 -24.62 18.90 1.17
CA PHE A 32 -25.17 18.04 0.16
C PHE A 32 -24.90 16.56 0.52
N GLU A 33 -25.82 15.69 0.14
CA GLU A 33 -25.67 14.26 0.41
C GLU A 33 -24.63 13.63 -0.51
N ASN A 34 -23.92 12.60 -0.01
CA ASN A 34 -22.97 11.80 -0.82
C ASN A 34 -23.72 10.82 -1.74
N ASN A 35 -24.54 11.40 -2.64
CA ASN A 35 -25.30 10.66 -3.65
C ASN A 35 -25.51 11.55 -4.90
N LYS A 36 -26.12 10.97 -5.96
CA LYS A 36 -26.33 11.64 -7.24
C LYS A 36 -27.10 12.96 -7.10
N LYS A 37 -28.14 13.01 -6.26
CA LYS A 37 -28.97 14.19 -6.03
C LYS A 37 -28.16 15.30 -5.35
N GLY A 38 -27.44 14.99 -4.28
CA GLY A 38 -26.61 15.97 -3.58
C GLY A 38 -25.48 16.51 -4.45
N PHE A 39 -24.88 15.70 -5.31
CA PHE A 39 -23.86 16.17 -6.27
C PHE A 39 -24.44 17.11 -7.33
N GLN A 40 -25.68 16.89 -7.77
CA GLN A 40 -26.38 17.82 -8.66
C GLN A 40 -26.69 19.15 -7.94
N GLU A 41 -27.10 19.12 -6.67
CA GLU A 41 -27.34 20.31 -5.86
C GLU A 41 -26.05 21.14 -5.71
N LEU A 42 -24.90 20.50 -5.49
CA LEU A 42 -23.59 21.15 -5.49
C LEU A 42 -23.32 21.81 -6.84
N LEU A 43 -23.51 21.06 -7.95
CA LEU A 43 -23.26 21.54 -9.30
C LEU A 43 -24.08 22.79 -9.64
N GLU A 44 -25.38 22.81 -9.28
CA GLU A 44 -26.25 23.98 -9.51
C GLU A 44 -25.72 25.23 -8.80
N LYS A 45 -25.17 25.09 -7.59
CA LYS A 45 -24.56 26.22 -6.88
C LYS A 45 -23.25 26.67 -7.51
N LEU A 46 -22.43 25.73 -8.03
CA LEU A 46 -21.17 26.04 -8.70
C LEU A 46 -21.36 26.69 -10.08
N LYS A 47 -22.45 26.41 -10.79
CA LYS A 47 -22.78 27.00 -12.11
C LYS A 47 -22.88 28.54 -12.10
N SER A 48 -23.12 29.13 -10.94
CA SER A 48 -23.17 30.60 -10.81
C SER A 48 -21.80 31.27 -10.97
N TYR A 49 -20.72 30.49 -11.05
CA TYR A 49 -19.35 30.98 -11.13
C TYR A 49 -18.63 30.37 -12.35
N ASN A 50 -17.69 31.11 -12.93
CA ASN A 50 -16.82 30.57 -13.97
C ASN A 50 -15.90 29.49 -13.37
N LYS A 51 -15.75 28.34 -14.05
CA LYS A 51 -14.90 27.25 -13.58
C LYS A 51 -13.45 27.65 -13.34
N SER A 52 -12.91 28.56 -14.15
CA SER A 52 -11.57 29.12 -14.00
C SER A 52 -11.36 29.92 -12.72
N ASP A 53 -12.44 30.43 -12.17
CA ASP A 53 -12.44 31.28 -10.97
C ASP A 53 -12.68 30.46 -9.69
N ILE A 54 -12.95 29.16 -9.82
CA ILE A 54 -13.27 28.27 -8.70
C ILE A 54 -12.03 27.47 -8.29
N HIS A 55 -11.66 27.60 -7.02
CA HIS A 55 -10.67 26.76 -6.36
C HIS A 55 -11.36 25.89 -5.33
N ILE A 56 -11.39 24.58 -5.55
CA ILE A 56 -12.02 23.63 -4.64
C ILE A 56 -10.95 22.92 -3.84
N ALA A 57 -11.17 22.75 -2.54
CA ALA A 57 -10.33 21.87 -1.72
C ALA A 57 -11.14 21.11 -0.68
N PHE A 58 -10.61 19.95 -0.31
CA PHE A 58 -11.12 19.11 0.76
C PHE A 58 -10.02 18.31 1.41
N GLU A 59 -10.31 17.84 2.63
CA GLU A 59 -9.41 17.01 3.39
C GLU A 59 -9.38 15.58 2.83
N ALA A 60 -8.19 14.96 2.76
CA ALA A 60 -8.01 13.59 2.29
C ALA A 60 -8.49 12.58 3.36
N THR A 61 -9.80 12.39 3.51
CA THR A 61 -10.43 11.49 4.48
C THR A 61 -10.78 10.14 3.84
N GLY A 62 -9.83 9.22 3.85
CA GLY A 62 -10.06 7.82 3.44
C GLY A 62 -10.69 7.67 2.05
N ASN A 63 -11.75 6.84 1.95
CA ASN A 63 -12.44 6.54 0.69
C ASN A 63 -13.70 7.41 0.46
N TYR A 64 -14.09 8.24 1.41
CA TYR A 64 -15.36 8.96 1.32
C TYR A 64 -15.34 10.10 0.30
N SER A 65 -14.16 10.63 -0.04
CA SER A 65 -13.99 11.68 -1.04
C SER A 65 -14.02 11.16 -2.49
N LEU A 66 -13.82 9.85 -2.72
CA LEU A 66 -13.62 9.29 -4.05
C LEU A 66 -14.77 9.59 -5.01
N ASN A 67 -16.02 9.41 -4.56
CA ASN A 67 -17.20 9.66 -5.41
C ASN A 67 -17.30 11.13 -5.81
N LEU A 68 -17.01 12.06 -4.88
CA LEU A 68 -16.97 13.48 -5.15
C LEU A 68 -15.83 13.84 -6.11
N GLU A 69 -14.65 13.24 -5.93
CA GLU A 69 -13.50 13.45 -6.82
C GLU A 69 -13.82 13.08 -8.26
N LEU A 70 -14.35 11.86 -8.46
CA LEU A 70 -14.74 11.38 -9.79
C LEU A 70 -15.83 12.25 -10.41
N PHE A 71 -16.82 12.68 -9.62
CA PHE A 71 -17.85 13.60 -10.09
C PHE A 71 -17.28 14.96 -10.51
N LEU A 72 -16.39 15.57 -9.71
CA LEU A 72 -15.77 16.84 -10.06
C LEU A 72 -14.92 16.74 -11.34
N ILE A 73 -14.16 15.64 -11.51
CA ILE A 73 -13.40 15.37 -12.74
C ILE A 73 -14.33 15.27 -13.94
N ASP A 74 -15.39 14.48 -13.85
CA ASP A 74 -16.37 14.28 -14.92
C ASP A 74 -17.03 15.61 -15.33
N GLN A 75 -17.28 16.47 -14.35
CA GLN A 75 -17.82 17.82 -14.57
C GLN A 75 -16.76 18.86 -14.96
N GLY A 76 -15.49 18.50 -15.09
CA GLY A 76 -14.38 19.37 -15.50
C GLY A 76 -14.02 20.44 -14.47
N TYR A 77 -14.19 20.16 -13.17
CA TYR A 77 -13.70 20.99 -12.08
C TYR A 77 -12.36 20.48 -11.57
N SER A 78 -11.42 21.39 -11.34
CA SER A 78 -10.18 21.10 -10.64
C SER A 78 -10.37 21.15 -9.12
N PHE A 79 -9.59 20.39 -8.37
CA PHE A 79 -9.63 20.42 -6.91
C PHE A 79 -8.26 20.07 -6.31
N MET A 80 -8.06 20.46 -5.05
CA MET A 80 -6.85 20.21 -4.27
C MET A 80 -7.18 19.36 -3.06
N LYS A 81 -6.50 18.21 -2.90
CA LYS A 81 -6.59 17.38 -1.69
C LYS A 81 -5.59 17.87 -0.65
N MET A 82 -6.06 18.09 0.55
CA MET A 82 -5.26 18.60 1.66
C MET A 82 -4.94 17.52 2.69
N ASN A 83 -3.76 17.60 3.26
CA ASN A 83 -3.37 16.69 4.35
C ASN A 83 -4.11 17.07 5.64
N PRO A 84 -4.85 16.14 6.27
CA PRO A 84 -5.56 16.35 7.53
C PRO A 84 -4.71 16.98 8.63
N LEU A 85 -3.44 16.56 8.76
CA LEU A 85 -2.53 17.08 9.77
C LEU A 85 -2.26 18.59 9.58
N VAL A 86 -2.18 19.05 8.34
CA VAL A 86 -1.90 20.45 8.02
C VAL A 86 -3.11 21.32 8.35
N ILE A 87 -4.32 20.88 7.99
CA ILE A 87 -5.57 21.57 8.32
C ILE A 87 -5.74 21.66 9.84
N HIS A 88 -5.49 20.58 10.56
CA HIS A 88 -5.57 20.55 12.01
C HIS A 88 -4.54 21.47 12.68
N GLN A 89 -3.32 21.58 12.15
CA GLN A 89 -2.31 22.52 12.64
C GLN A 89 -2.72 23.97 12.36
N PHE A 90 -3.25 24.27 11.19
CA PHE A 90 -3.76 25.58 10.83
C PHE A 90 -4.91 26.02 11.74
N LEU A 91 -5.84 25.12 12.02
CA LEU A 91 -6.95 25.35 12.96
C LEU A 91 -6.43 25.66 14.37
N LYS A 92 -5.44 24.93 14.86
CA LYS A 92 -4.80 25.21 16.17
C LYS A 92 -4.09 26.56 16.22
N ALA A 93 -3.49 27.00 15.13
CA ALA A 93 -2.82 28.29 15.06
C ALA A 93 -3.82 29.46 15.03
N ARG A 94 -5.04 29.25 14.51
CA ARG A 94 -6.08 30.30 14.42
C ARG A 94 -6.95 30.45 15.66
N SER A 95 -7.13 29.40 16.46
CA SER A 95 -8.04 29.43 17.60
C SER A 95 -7.52 28.61 18.78
N LEU A 96 -7.45 29.25 19.96
CA LEU A 96 -7.20 28.59 21.24
C LEU A 96 -8.48 27.90 21.79
N ARG A 97 -9.63 28.09 21.16
CA ARG A 97 -10.90 27.48 21.60
C ARG A 97 -10.98 26.03 21.08
N ARG A 98 -11.37 25.10 21.96
CA ARG A 98 -11.53 23.66 21.68
C ARG A 98 -12.93 23.28 21.15
N THR A 99 -13.74 24.24 20.68
CA THR A 99 -15.06 23.93 20.11
C THR A 99 -14.89 23.46 18.66
N LYS A 100 -15.15 22.18 18.41
CA LYS A 100 -15.21 21.58 17.09
C LYS A 100 -16.67 21.53 16.64
N THR A 101 -17.01 22.21 15.54
CA THR A 101 -18.32 22.10 14.88
C THR A 101 -18.07 21.88 13.40
N ASP A 102 -18.88 21.05 12.74
CA ASP A 102 -18.77 20.75 11.29
C ASP A 102 -18.81 22.04 10.45
N LYS A 103 -19.49 23.08 10.94
CA LYS A 103 -19.49 24.43 10.35
C LYS A 103 -18.12 25.10 10.32
N SER A 104 -17.25 24.79 11.28
CA SER A 104 -15.92 25.38 11.37
C SER A 104 -14.91 24.70 10.44
N ASP A 105 -15.16 23.45 10.05
CA ASP A 105 -14.17 22.65 9.33
C ASP A 105 -14.15 23.00 7.84
N SER A 106 -15.30 23.13 7.16
CA SER A 106 -15.36 23.59 5.76
C SER A 106 -14.84 25.02 5.58
N LEU A 107 -15.16 25.93 6.51
CA LEU A 107 -14.65 27.30 6.50
C LEU A 107 -13.12 27.34 6.76
N THR A 108 -12.63 26.46 7.61
CA THR A 108 -11.18 26.32 7.87
C THR A 108 -10.44 25.85 6.63
N ILE A 109 -10.99 24.86 5.92
CA ILE A 109 -10.44 24.35 4.66
C ILE A 109 -10.39 25.48 3.60
N ALA A 110 -11.48 26.23 3.41
CA ALA A 110 -11.53 27.34 2.46
C ALA A 110 -10.55 28.46 2.83
N SER A 111 -10.45 28.80 4.11
CA SER A 111 -9.53 29.82 4.62
C SER A 111 -8.06 29.40 4.46
N TYR A 112 -7.75 28.14 4.68
CA TYR A 112 -6.42 27.62 4.41
C TYR A 112 -6.12 27.63 2.92
N LEU A 113 -7.07 27.21 2.07
CA LEU A 113 -6.92 27.23 0.62
C LEU A 113 -6.60 28.66 0.10
N MET A 114 -7.22 29.67 0.66
CA MET A 114 -6.93 31.08 0.31
C MET A 114 -5.50 31.49 0.70
N SER A 115 -4.92 30.88 1.73
CA SER A 115 -3.58 31.24 2.26
C SER A 115 -2.41 30.53 1.58
N VAL A 116 -2.68 29.55 0.68
CA VAL A 116 -1.66 28.73 0.02
C VAL A 116 -1.81 28.78 -1.50
N PRO A 117 -0.73 28.53 -2.27
CA PRO A 117 -0.85 28.39 -3.71
C PRO A 117 -1.79 27.23 -4.09
N TYR A 118 -2.76 27.51 -4.95
CA TYR A 118 -3.66 26.48 -5.48
C TYR A 118 -2.89 25.54 -6.42
N LYS A 119 -2.83 24.28 -6.06
CA LYS A 119 -2.19 23.21 -6.84
C LYS A 119 -3.20 22.10 -7.07
N PRO A 120 -3.99 22.17 -8.13
CA PRO A 120 -5.00 21.15 -8.41
C PRO A 120 -4.33 19.80 -8.69
N ASN A 121 -5.01 18.73 -8.34
CA ASN A 121 -4.60 17.40 -8.69
C ASN A 121 -4.67 17.22 -10.22
N SER A 122 -3.72 16.47 -10.80
CA SER A 122 -3.68 16.20 -12.24
C SER A 122 -4.68 15.13 -12.68
N ASP A 123 -5.05 15.09 -13.96
CA ASP A 123 -6.04 14.20 -14.58
C ASP A 123 -5.67 12.71 -14.59
N LEU A 124 -4.46 12.35 -14.18
CA LEU A 124 -3.98 10.96 -14.04
C LEU A 124 -4.71 10.11 -12.97
N LEU A 125 -5.75 10.69 -12.35
CA LEU A 125 -6.29 10.20 -11.08
C LEU A 125 -7.02 8.86 -11.15
N TYR A 126 -7.76 8.55 -12.23
CA TYR A 126 -8.58 7.34 -12.27
C TYR A 126 -7.74 6.04 -12.17
N ASN A 127 -6.73 5.91 -13.01
CA ASN A 127 -5.84 4.74 -13.00
C ASN A 127 -5.05 4.62 -11.68
N ILE A 128 -4.64 5.75 -11.11
CA ILE A 128 -3.94 5.80 -9.82
C ILE A 128 -4.83 5.34 -8.68
N PHE A 129 -6.10 5.75 -8.63
CA PHE A 129 -7.06 5.28 -7.62
C PHE A 129 -7.33 3.79 -7.73
N THR A 130 -7.58 3.32 -8.95
CA THR A 130 -7.81 1.90 -9.21
C THR A 130 -6.59 1.07 -8.77
N LEU A 131 -5.38 1.48 -9.17
CA LEU A 131 -4.14 0.83 -8.74
C LEU A 131 -3.99 0.84 -7.21
N LYS A 132 -4.29 1.96 -6.54
CA LYS A 132 -4.19 2.06 -5.08
C LYS A 132 -5.11 1.09 -4.38
N SER A 133 -6.35 0.99 -4.82
CA SER A 133 -7.33 0.04 -4.30
C SER A 133 -6.86 -1.40 -4.51
N LEU A 134 -6.44 -1.74 -5.74
CA LEU A 134 -5.96 -3.08 -6.08
C LEU A 134 -4.71 -3.47 -5.28
N CYS A 135 -3.70 -2.59 -5.22
CA CYS A 135 -2.45 -2.86 -4.49
C CYS A 135 -2.69 -3.05 -2.99
N ARG A 136 -3.53 -2.22 -2.37
CA ARG A 136 -3.84 -2.35 -0.93
C ARG A 136 -4.67 -3.59 -0.63
N SER A 137 -5.66 -3.91 -1.45
CA SER A 137 -6.46 -5.14 -1.32
C SER A 137 -5.58 -6.37 -1.49
N ARG A 138 -4.70 -6.38 -2.49
CA ARG A 138 -3.70 -7.43 -2.70
C ARG A 138 -2.81 -7.63 -1.47
N GLU A 139 -2.25 -6.56 -0.94
CA GLU A 139 -1.39 -6.62 0.25
C GLU A 139 -2.14 -7.20 1.44
N GLN A 140 -3.40 -6.81 1.65
CA GLN A 140 -4.24 -7.35 2.71
C GLN A 140 -4.48 -8.85 2.52
N LEU A 141 -4.85 -9.30 1.32
CA LEU A 141 -5.04 -10.72 1.03
C LEU A 141 -3.76 -11.54 1.26
N ILE A 142 -2.59 -11.02 0.89
CA ILE A 142 -1.29 -11.67 1.17
C ILE A 142 -1.02 -11.75 2.66
N LYS A 143 -1.34 -10.71 3.44
CA LYS A 143 -1.18 -10.73 4.90
C LYS A 143 -2.07 -11.80 5.53
N GLU A 144 -3.33 -11.89 5.11
CA GLU A 144 -4.26 -12.92 5.62
C GLU A 144 -3.78 -14.33 5.22
N ARG A 145 -3.42 -14.54 3.94
CA ARG A 145 -2.83 -15.79 3.48
C ARG A 145 -1.63 -16.23 4.31
N SER A 146 -0.76 -15.27 4.68
CA SER A 146 0.42 -15.56 5.50
C SER A 146 0.07 -16.03 6.92
N LYS A 147 -1.04 -15.57 7.49
CA LYS A 147 -1.54 -16.09 8.78
C LYS A 147 -1.89 -17.57 8.68
N PHE A 148 -2.60 -17.95 7.62
CA PHE A 148 -2.95 -19.36 7.38
C PHE A 148 -1.73 -20.21 7.06
N ALA A 149 -0.71 -19.65 6.41
CA ALA A 149 0.59 -20.31 6.24
C ALA A 149 1.25 -20.65 7.59
N VAL A 150 1.18 -19.74 8.56
CA VAL A 150 1.69 -19.98 9.92
C VAL A 150 0.87 -21.06 10.64
N LEU A 151 -0.47 -20.99 10.55
CA LEU A 151 -1.34 -22.01 11.16
C LEU A 151 -1.07 -23.40 10.58
N LEU A 152 -0.99 -23.51 9.24
CA LEU A 152 -0.61 -24.75 8.56
C LEU A 152 0.75 -25.27 9.05
N THR A 153 1.73 -24.36 9.16
CA THR A 153 3.08 -24.73 9.63
C THR A 153 3.05 -25.27 11.06
N ASN A 154 2.24 -24.69 11.95
CA ASN A 154 2.11 -25.15 13.34
C ASN A 154 1.50 -26.56 13.43
N GLU A 155 0.52 -26.89 12.56
CA GLU A 155 -0.04 -28.26 12.54
C GLU A 155 0.97 -29.26 11.93
N LEU A 156 1.74 -28.85 10.93
CA LEU A 156 2.82 -29.68 10.38
C LEU A 156 3.94 -29.94 11.40
N ASP A 157 4.24 -28.98 12.28
CA ASP A 157 5.22 -29.19 13.37
C ASP A 157 4.79 -30.27 14.37
N LYS A 158 3.50 -30.50 14.52
CA LYS A 158 2.95 -31.56 15.38
C LYS A 158 2.89 -32.91 14.66
N SER A 159 2.42 -32.89 13.41
CA SER A 159 2.09 -34.11 12.64
C SER A 159 3.23 -34.64 11.78
N PHE A 160 4.08 -33.77 11.26
CA PHE A 160 5.20 -34.15 10.38
C PHE A 160 6.34 -33.11 10.45
N PRO A 161 7.05 -33.00 11.58
CA PRO A 161 8.05 -31.94 11.77
C PRO A 161 9.21 -32.00 10.77
N GLU A 162 9.55 -33.20 10.22
CA GLU A 162 10.62 -33.38 9.26
C GLU A 162 10.34 -32.77 7.88
N ILE A 163 9.07 -32.43 7.59
CA ILE A 163 8.67 -31.89 6.28
C ILE A 163 9.19 -30.46 6.07
N LYS A 164 9.27 -29.67 7.15
CA LYS A 164 9.72 -28.27 7.07
C LYS A 164 11.18 -28.12 6.60
N PRO A 165 12.17 -28.75 7.26
CA PRO A 165 13.55 -28.69 6.78
C PRO A 165 13.71 -29.34 5.41
N PHE A 166 12.92 -30.37 5.08
CA PHE A 166 12.93 -30.98 3.76
C PHE A 166 12.54 -29.99 2.64
N PHE A 167 11.58 -29.11 2.87
CA PHE A 167 11.17 -28.04 1.96
C PHE A 167 11.84 -26.70 2.28
N GLU A 168 12.99 -26.68 2.95
CA GLU A 168 13.75 -25.46 3.27
C GLU A 168 12.92 -24.40 4.03
N ASN A 169 12.01 -24.84 4.88
CA ASN A 169 11.06 -24.01 5.63
C ASN A 169 10.16 -23.13 4.74
N ARG A 170 9.84 -23.61 3.53
CA ARG A 170 9.01 -22.87 2.57
C ARG A 170 7.73 -23.63 2.24
N ILE A 171 6.62 -22.91 2.20
CA ILE A 171 5.36 -23.42 1.66
C ILE A 171 5.42 -23.26 0.13
N SER A 172 5.82 -24.32 -0.56
CA SER A 172 5.89 -24.36 -2.01
C SER A 172 4.61 -24.95 -2.63
N ALA A 173 4.36 -24.68 -3.91
CA ALA A 173 3.25 -25.30 -4.65
C ALA A 173 3.35 -26.85 -4.61
N THR A 174 4.56 -27.39 -4.65
CA THR A 174 4.82 -28.83 -4.52
C THR A 174 4.41 -29.36 -3.16
N LEU A 175 4.75 -28.67 -2.07
CA LEU A 175 4.33 -29.05 -0.71
C LEU A 175 2.82 -29.02 -0.57
N LEU A 176 2.18 -27.94 -1.00
CA LEU A 176 0.72 -27.79 -0.95
C LEU A 176 0.01 -28.88 -1.74
N TYR A 177 0.49 -29.20 -2.94
CA TYR A 177 -0.06 -30.30 -3.74
C TYR A 177 0.05 -31.65 -3.05
N ILE A 178 1.21 -31.96 -2.44
CA ILE A 178 1.41 -33.23 -1.74
C ILE A 178 0.47 -33.33 -0.53
N LEU A 179 0.36 -32.28 0.27
CA LEU A 179 -0.49 -32.25 1.46
C LEU A 179 -1.97 -32.30 1.10
N ASP A 180 -2.40 -31.59 0.06
CA ASP A 180 -3.81 -31.59 -0.39
C ASP A 180 -4.23 -32.98 -0.94
N ARG A 181 -3.34 -33.62 -1.71
CA ARG A 181 -3.63 -34.91 -2.34
C ARG A 181 -3.56 -36.08 -1.36
N TYR A 182 -2.58 -36.09 -0.49
CA TYR A 182 -2.34 -37.24 0.40
C TYR A 182 -2.84 -37.01 1.83
N LYS A 183 -3.21 -35.79 2.19
CA LYS A 183 -3.86 -35.33 3.42
C LYS A 183 -3.09 -35.65 4.72
N ASN A 184 -2.57 -36.87 4.89
CA ASN A 184 -1.86 -37.28 6.09
C ASN A 184 -0.52 -38.00 5.79
N VAL A 185 0.28 -38.12 6.84
CA VAL A 185 1.64 -38.66 6.77
C VAL A 185 1.67 -40.11 6.33
N SER A 186 0.72 -40.92 6.77
CA SER A 186 0.62 -42.32 6.38
C SER A 186 0.41 -42.47 4.88
N HIS A 187 -0.47 -41.66 4.30
CA HIS A 187 -0.67 -41.63 2.83
C HIS A 187 0.54 -41.11 2.07
N ILE A 188 1.28 -40.11 2.62
CA ILE A 188 2.53 -39.63 2.02
C ILE A 188 3.57 -40.74 1.96
N SER A 189 3.68 -41.60 3.00
CA SER A 189 4.58 -42.73 2.99
C SER A 189 4.28 -43.75 1.88
N LEU A 190 3.02 -43.83 1.43
CA LEU A 190 2.52 -44.77 0.41
C LEU A 190 2.38 -44.10 -0.98
N MET A 191 2.72 -42.84 -1.14
CA MET A 191 2.52 -42.09 -2.40
C MET A 191 3.24 -42.78 -3.57
N LYS A 192 2.59 -42.75 -4.78
CA LYS A 192 3.12 -43.38 -6.00
C LYS A 192 3.27 -42.40 -7.17
N ASP A 193 2.61 -41.23 -7.12
CA ASP A 193 2.47 -40.27 -8.21
C ASP A 193 3.69 -39.29 -8.27
N TYR A 194 4.85 -39.86 -8.63
CA TYR A 194 6.08 -39.05 -8.80
C TYR A 194 5.97 -38.06 -9.97
N ASP A 195 5.35 -38.49 -11.10
CA ASP A 195 5.36 -37.72 -12.33
C ASP A 195 4.55 -36.40 -12.19
N SER A 196 3.40 -36.44 -11.52
CA SER A 196 2.64 -35.25 -11.24
C SER A 196 3.38 -34.26 -10.32
N ILE A 197 4.04 -34.80 -9.27
CA ILE A 197 4.84 -34.00 -8.34
C ILE A 197 6.03 -33.36 -9.07
N ARG A 198 6.72 -34.12 -9.94
CA ARG A 198 7.81 -33.62 -10.77
C ARG A 198 7.35 -32.51 -11.71
N LYS A 199 6.19 -32.66 -12.36
CA LYS A 199 5.60 -31.66 -13.25
C LYS A 199 5.31 -30.35 -12.52
N ILE A 200 4.64 -30.40 -11.35
CA ILE A 200 4.30 -29.23 -10.53
C ILE A 200 5.56 -28.52 -10.04
N SER A 201 6.61 -29.27 -9.72
CA SER A 201 7.88 -28.70 -9.28
C SER A 201 8.76 -28.19 -10.42
N HIS A 202 8.30 -28.23 -11.67
CA HIS A 202 9.11 -27.93 -12.87
C HIS A 202 10.44 -28.70 -12.89
N GLY A 203 10.41 -29.99 -12.51
CA GLY A 203 11.57 -30.86 -12.49
C GLY A 203 12.51 -30.71 -11.27
N LYS A 204 12.25 -29.77 -10.37
CA LYS A 204 13.10 -29.53 -9.17
C LYS A 204 12.94 -30.61 -8.09
N PHE A 205 11.83 -31.32 -8.08
CA PHE A 205 11.58 -32.43 -7.17
C PHE A 205 12.05 -33.73 -7.82
N THR A 206 13.26 -34.13 -7.50
CA THR A 206 13.90 -35.32 -8.09
C THR A 206 13.33 -36.62 -7.50
N TYR A 207 13.57 -37.75 -8.18
CA TYR A 207 13.18 -39.07 -7.67
C TYR A 207 13.83 -39.40 -6.31
N ALA A 208 15.08 -38.99 -6.10
CA ALA A 208 15.74 -39.10 -4.80
C ALA A 208 15.01 -38.36 -3.68
N LYS A 209 14.53 -37.14 -3.96
CA LYS A 209 13.68 -36.39 -3.02
C LYS A 209 12.35 -37.10 -2.77
N PHE A 210 11.76 -37.71 -3.80
CA PHE A 210 10.51 -38.46 -3.66
C PHE A 210 10.69 -39.67 -2.71
N VAL A 211 11.71 -40.48 -2.91
CA VAL A 211 12.03 -41.61 -2.02
C VAL A 211 12.32 -41.12 -0.60
N LYS A 212 13.17 -40.10 -0.47
CA LYS A 212 13.52 -39.53 0.84
C LYS A 212 12.31 -39.02 1.60
N LEU A 213 11.35 -38.34 0.93
CA LEU A 213 10.15 -37.86 1.59
C LEU A 213 9.26 -39.01 2.09
N LYS A 214 9.16 -40.11 1.34
CA LYS A 214 8.43 -41.30 1.79
C LYS A 214 9.08 -41.95 3.01
N GLU A 215 10.41 -42.02 3.05
CA GLU A 215 11.14 -42.52 4.20
C GLU A 215 10.96 -41.65 5.44
N LEU A 216 11.03 -40.31 5.29
CA LEU A 216 10.75 -39.39 6.37
C LEU A 216 9.33 -39.57 6.89
N ALA A 217 8.35 -39.70 6.01
CA ALA A 217 6.96 -39.92 6.41
C ALA A 217 6.74 -41.25 7.12
N LYS A 218 7.48 -42.30 6.73
CA LYS A 218 7.42 -43.61 7.39
C LYS A 218 8.03 -43.59 8.79
N ASN A 219 9.06 -42.76 9.01
CA ASN A 219 9.84 -42.72 10.24
C ASN A 219 9.62 -41.43 11.04
N THR A 220 8.54 -40.74 10.78
CA THR A 220 8.25 -39.48 11.49
C THR A 220 8.05 -39.68 12.98
N ILE A 221 8.50 -38.71 13.77
CA ILE A 221 8.19 -38.62 15.18
C ILE A 221 6.88 -37.85 15.44
N GLY A 222 6.27 -37.29 14.38
CA GLY A 222 5.04 -36.51 14.47
C GLY A 222 3.85 -37.40 14.84
N HIS A 223 2.92 -36.79 15.57
CA HIS A 223 1.65 -37.41 15.93
C HIS A 223 0.53 -36.77 15.11
N HIS A 224 -0.25 -37.60 14.43
CA HIS A 224 -1.40 -37.11 13.67
C HIS A 224 -2.68 -37.84 14.11
N ASP A 225 -3.78 -37.14 14.05
CA ASP A 225 -5.13 -37.62 14.28
C ASP A 225 -6.09 -37.00 13.24
N ASP A 226 -7.33 -37.45 13.24
CA ASP A 226 -8.35 -36.96 12.30
C ASP A 226 -8.59 -35.43 12.41
N ASN A 227 -8.43 -34.86 13.61
CA ASN A 227 -8.60 -33.41 13.82
C ASN A 227 -7.44 -32.63 13.18
N THR A 228 -6.22 -33.11 13.35
CA THR A 228 -5.04 -32.51 12.72
C THR A 228 -5.13 -32.58 11.19
N ASP A 229 -5.57 -33.71 10.64
CA ASP A 229 -5.79 -33.89 9.19
C ASP A 229 -6.88 -32.94 8.66
N LEU A 230 -7.96 -32.76 9.41
CA LEU A 230 -9.01 -31.78 9.10
C LEU A 230 -8.47 -30.34 9.08
N LEU A 231 -7.70 -29.95 10.11
CA LEU A 231 -7.12 -28.61 10.18
C LEU A 231 -6.14 -28.33 9.04
N ILE A 232 -5.25 -29.26 8.75
CA ILE A 232 -4.30 -29.17 7.62
C ILE A 232 -5.05 -28.97 6.31
N SER A 233 -6.05 -29.80 6.00
CA SER A 233 -6.83 -29.70 4.78
C SER A 233 -7.60 -28.39 4.70
N THR A 234 -8.17 -27.92 5.82
CA THR A 234 -8.87 -26.64 5.92
C THR A 234 -7.91 -25.47 5.63
N TYR A 235 -6.73 -25.44 6.26
CA TYR A 235 -5.78 -24.34 6.05
C TYR A 235 -5.20 -24.32 4.64
N ILE A 236 -4.99 -25.48 4.01
CA ILE A 236 -4.59 -25.56 2.60
C ILE A 236 -5.67 -25.01 1.69
N SER A 237 -6.93 -25.41 1.91
CA SER A 237 -8.06 -24.91 1.12
C SER A 237 -8.17 -23.38 1.19
N ILE A 238 -8.10 -22.81 2.40
CA ILE A 238 -8.14 -21.36 2.60
C ILE A 238 -6.93 -20.68 1.95
N TYR A 239 -5.73 -21.25 2.11
CA TYR A 239 -4.52 -20.71 1.49
C TYR A 239 -4.61 -20.67 -0.04
N ASN A 240 -5.10 -21.75 -0.66
CA ASN A 240 -5.30 -21.83 -2.10
C ASN A 240 -6.40 -20.86 -2.58
N ASN A 241 -7.48 -20.71 -1.82
CA ASN A 241 -8.52 -19.71 -2.13
C ASN A 241 -7.95 -18.29 -2.16
N PHE A 242 -7.06 -17.93 -1.23
CA PHE A 242 -6.38 -16.64 -1.30
C PHE A 242 -5.55 -16.48 -2.57
N ASN A 243 -4.80 -17.51 -3.01
CA ASN A 243 -4.06 -17.47 -4.28
C ASN A 243 -4.98 -17.21 -5.46
N GLU A 244 -6.09 -17.95 -5.56
CA GLU A 244 -7.10 -17.78 -6.62
C GLU A 244 -7.71 -16.37 -6.66
N LYS A 245 -7.83 -15.69 -5.51
CA LYS A 245 -8.36 -14.32 -5.44
C LYS A 245 -7.27 -13.26 -5.68
N ILE A 246 -6.01 -13.55 -5.40
CA ILE A 246 -4.87 -12.65 -5.65
C ILE A 246 -4.54 -12.62 -7.16
N ASP A 247 -4.57 -13.75 -7.86
CA ASP A 247 -4.17 -13.86 -9.26
C ASP A 247 -4.93 -12.92 -10.23
N PRO A 248 -6.27 -12.74 -10.15
CA PRO A 248 -6.98 -11.78 -10.97
C PRO A 248 -6.56 -10.33 -10.67
N ILE A 249 -6.29 -10.01 -9.40
CA ILE A 249 -5.82 -8.68 -9.01
C ILE A 249 -4.45 -8.40 -9.61
N ASP A 250 -3.54 -9.38 -9.57
CA ASP A 250 -2.20 -9.26 -10.16
C ASP A 250 -2.27 -9.05 -11.67
N LYS A 251 -3.16 -9.78 -12.37
CA LYS A 251 -3.41 -9.61 -13.79
C LYS A 251 -3.93 -8.20 -14.11
N GLN A 252 -4.90 -7.70 -13.35
CA GLN A 252 -5.45 -6.36 -13.57
C GLN A 252 -4.42 -5.26 -13.34
N ILE A 253 -3.60 -5.38 -12.28
CA ILE A 253 -2.47 -4.46 -12.03
C ILE A 253 -1.49 -4.50 -13.20
N SER A 254 -1.15 -5.70 -13.70
CA SER A 254 -0.24 -5.86 -14.83
C SER A 254 -0.74 -5.17 -16.10
N ILE A 255 -2.04 -5.28 -16.40
CA ILE A 255 -2.65 -4.60 -17.55
C ILE A 255 -2.48 -3.08 -17.44
N ILE A 256 -2.90 -2.50 -16.31
CA ILE A 256 -2.83 -1.04 -16.10
C ILE A 256 -1.36 -0.55 -16.16
N ILE A 257 -0.43 -1.28 -15.55
CA ILE A 257 0.99 -0.88 -15.54
C ILE A 257 1.63 -0.99 -16.92
N LYS A 258 1.24 -1.95 -17.74
CA LYS A 258 1.71 -2.05 -19.13
C LYS A 258 1.20 -0.90 -20.00
N GLU A 259 -0.03 -0.47 -19.81
CA GLU A 259 -0.59 0.71 -20.48
C GLU A 259 0.14 2.00 -20.06
N LEU A 260 0.39 2.18 -18.75
CA LEU A 260 1.08 3.34 -18.22
C LEU A 260 2.58 3.35 -18.55
N ASN A 261 3.18 2.19 -18.74
CA ASN A 261 4.60 1.95 -19.04
C ASN A 261 5.58 2.89 -18.29
N PRO A 262 5.57 2.89 -16.94
CA PRO A 262 6.37 3.83 -16.17
C PRO A 262 7.86 3.54 -16.29
N ARG A 263 8.67 4.59 -16.48
CA ARG A 263 10.13 4.48 -16.66
C ARG A 263 10.83 3.72 -15.54
N MET A 264 10.29 3.73 -14.33
CA MET A 264 10.87 3.03 -13.17
C MET A 264 10.96 1.51 -13.36
N LEU A 265 10.22 0.92 -14.30
CA LEU A 265 10.33 -0.51 -14.63
C LEU A 265 11.71 -0.90 -15.19
N SER A 266 12.49 0.08 -15.71
CA SER A 266 13.87 -0.14 -16.14
C SER A 266 14.85 -0.33 -14.99
N ILE A 267 14.45 -0.02 -13.75
CA ILE A 267 15.30 -0.15 -12.57
C ILE A 267 15.27 -1.63 -12.11
N PRO A 268 16.44 -2.32 -12.07
CA PRO A 268 16.48 -3.72 -11.63
C PRO A 268 15.86 -3.89 -10.25
N GLY A 269 14.95 -4.86 -10.12
CA GLY A 269 14.26 -5.14 -8.87
C GLY A 269 12.91 -4.43 -8.70
N ILE A 270 12.52 -3.54 -9.60
CA ILE A 270 11.17 -2.98 -9.66
C ILE A 270 10.34 -3.77 -10.68
N GLY A 271 9.45 -4.62 -10.17
CA GLY A 271 8.44 -5.31 -10.98
C GLY A 271 7.13 -4.52 -11.06
N GLU A 272 6.19 -5.01 -11.88
CA GLU A 272 4.88 -4.37 -12.14
C GLU A 272 4.11 -4.02 -10.84
N ILE A 273 4.03 -4.96 -9.90
CA ILE A 273 3.34 -4.75 -8.60
C ILE A 273 4.02 -3.64 -7.77
N SER A 274 5.35 -3.63 -7.76
CA SER A 274 6.10 -2.62 -7.01
C SER A 274 5.96 -1.24 -7.66
N ALA A 275 6.01 -1.17 -8.99
CA ALA A 275 5.75 0.06 -9.74
C ALA A 275 4.34 0.58 -9.52
N ALA A 276 3.33 -0.32 -9.55
CA ALA A 276 1.95 0.01 -9.26
C ALA A 276 1.77 0.61 -7.85
N THR A 277 2.40 0.00 -6.84
CA THR A 277 2.34 0.51 -5.47
C THR A 277 3.01 1.88 -5.36
N ILE A 278 4.18 2.07 -5.97
CA ILE A 278 4.89 3.35 -5.95
C ILE A 278 4.05 4.45 -6.62
N LEU A 279 3.55 4.20 -7.83
CA LEU A 279 2.71 5.15 -8.56
C LEU A 279 1.43 5.48 -7.80
N SER A 280 0.73 4.46 -7.30
CA SER A 280 -0.55 4.65 -6.63
C SER A 280 -0.43 5.33 -5.27
N GLU A 281 0.68 5.15 -4.57
CA GLU A 281 0.90 5.79 -3.26
C GLU A 281 1.43 7.22 -3.39
N TYR A 282 2.38 7.48 -4.30
CA TYR A 282 2.86 8.86 -4.55
C TYR A 282 1.84 9.70 -5.33
N GLY A 283 1.07 9.07 -6.24
CA GLY A 283 0.25 9.82 -7.17
C GLY A 283 1.12 10.61 -8.16
N ASP A 284 0.78 11.87 -8.38
CA ASP A 284 1.57 12.75 -9.24
C ASP A 284 2.86 13.20 -8.53
N ILE A 285 3.99 12.75 -9.07
CA ILE A 285 5.33 13.06 -8.54
C ILE A 285 5.63 14.57 -8.61
N SER A 286 5.04 15.31 -9.56
CA SER A 286 5.23 16.76 -9.69
C SER A 286 4.78 17.55 -8.46
N ASN A 287 3.91 16.96 -7.63
CA ASN A 287 3.48 17.54 -6.36
C ASN A 287 4.59 17.58 -5.29
N PHE A 288 5.68 16.87 -5.51
CA PHE A 288 6.81 16.84 -4.58
C PHE A 288 7.92 17.77 -5.08
N SER A 289 8.17 18.86 -4.36
CA SER A 289 9.21 19.85 -4.72
C SER A 289 10.65 19.33 -4.55
N SER A 290 10.83 18.15 -3.94
CA SER A 290 12.14 17.51 -3.79
C SER A 290 12.04 16.02 -3.42
N PRO A 291 13.09 15.21 -3.71
CA PRO A 291 13.15 13.82 -3.26
C PRO A 291 13.07 13.65 -1.73
N ASN A 292 13.48 14.66 -0.96
CA ASN A 292 13.37 14.61 0.49
C ASN A 292 11.91 14.64 0.95
N LYS A 293 11.03 15.37 0.28
CA LYS A 293 9.58 15.33 0.55
C LYS A 293 8.97 13.97 0.20
N MET A 294 9.44 13.31 -0.85
CA MET A 294 9.06 11.93 -1.18
C MET A 294 9.52 10.94 -0.10
N LEU A 295 10.73 11.14 0.45
CA LEU A 295 11.22 10.35 1.59
C LEU A 295 10.37 10.53 2.85
N ALA A 296 10.00 11.77 3.18
CA ALA A 296 9.12 12.08 4.29
C ALA A 296 7.74 11.43 4.11
N PHE A 297 7.17 11.52 2.90
CA PHE A 297 5.89 10.89 2.54
C PHE A 297 5.92 9.37 2.69
N ALA A 298 7.04 8.71 2.36
CA ALA A 298 7.26 7.28 2.61
C ALA A 298 7.56 6.96 4.09
N GLY A 299 7.79 7.99 4.93
CA GLY A 299 8.19 7.81 6.33
C GLY A 299 9.55 7.15 6.49
N LEU A 300 10.48 7.43 5.56
CA LEU A 300 11.84 6.89 5.52
C LEU A 300 12.92 7.90 5.97
N GLU A 301 12.50 9.07 6.43
CA GLU A 301 13.42 10.05 7.01
C GLU A 301 13.75 9.73 8.46
N PRO A 302 14.98 10.04 8.95
CA PRO A 302 15.30 9.98 10.36
C PRO A 302 14.67 11.17 11.08
N SER A 303 14.26 11.00 12.35
CA SER A 303 14.01 12.15 13.21
C SER A 303 15.34 12.82 13.55
N ILE A 304 15.41 14.11 13.37
CA ILE A 304 16.56 14.94 13.78
C ILE A 304 16.06 15.83 14.90
N ILE A 305 16.68 15.71 16.06
CA ILE A 305 16.43 16.61 17.18
C ILE A 305 17.74 17.38 17.38
N GLN A 306 17.71 18.65 16.98
CA GLN A 306 18.80 19.59 17.22
C GLN A 306 18.28 20.64 18.20
N SER A 307 18.86 20.66 19.39
CA SER A 307 18.58 21.67 20.41
C SER A 307 19.92 22.15 21.00
N GLY A 308 20.32 23.37 20.65
CA GLY A 308 21.57 23.94 21.05
C GLY A 308 22.79 23.10 20.61
N THR A 309 23.60 22.63 21.57
CA THR A 309 24.77 21.78 21.30
C THR A 309 24.47 20.28 21.20
N LEU A 310 23.20 19.86 21.39
CA LEU A 310 22.80 18.46 21.34
C LEU A 310 22.25 18.13 19.96
N GLU A 311 23.00 17.30 19.22
CA GLU A 311 22.54 16.70 17.98
C GLU A 311 22.25 15.21 18.23
N HIS A 312 20.98 14.81 18.15
CA HIS A 312 20.58 13.42 18.31
C HIS A 312 19.92 12.90 17.02
N ASN A 313 20.59 11.94 16.38
CA ASN A 313 20.02 11.21 15.25
C ASN A 313 19.01 10.18 15.79
N GLY A 314 17.74 10.50 15.65
CA GLY A 314 16.65 9.67 16.13
C GLY A 314 16.30 8.48 15.21
N LYS A 315 15.29 7.73 15.62
CA LYS A 315 14.74 6.61 14.85
C LYS A 315 14.02 7.12 13.59
N MET A 316 13.79 6.21 12.63
CA MET A 316 12.95 6.50 11.45
C MET A 316 11.56 7.00 11.89
N VAL A 317 11.11 8.12 11.33
CA VAL A 317 9.88 8.82 11.74
C VAL A 317 8.63 7.98 11.52
N LYS A 318 8.58 7.18 10.46
CA LYS A 318 7.46 6.29 10.09
C LYS A 318 6.09 6.98 9.91
N HIS A 319 6.01 8.31 9.96
CA HIS A 319 4.84 9.07 9.56
C HIS A 319 4.77 9.05 8.03
N GLY A 320 3.68 8.54 7.46
CA GLY A 320 3.49 8.42 6.01
C GLY A 320 3.03 7.04 5.57
N SER A 321 3.05 6.77 4.25
CA SER A 321 2.53 5.51 3.70
C SER A 321 3.34 4.29 4.15
N GLY A 322 2.72 3.43 4.95
CA GLY A 322 3.29 2.14 5.34
C GLY A 322 3.46 1.18 4.15
N HIS A 323 2.52 1.21 3.20
CA HIS A 323 2.55 0.41 1.98
C HIS A 323 3.75 0.76 1.10
N LEU A 324 3.94 2.06 0.87
CA LEU A 324 5.08 2.57 0.10
C LEU A 324 6.42 2.22 0.76
N ARG A 325 6.53 2.47 2.07
CA ARG A 325 7.75 2.13 2.83
C ARG A 325 8.09 0.65 2.76
N TYR A 326 7.10 -0.23 2.92
CA TYR A 326 7.28 -1.68 2.81
C TYR A 326 7.77 -2.07 1.41
N THR A 327 7.14 -1.54 0.37
CA THR A 327 7.53 -1.81 -1.03
C THR A 327 8.94 -1.34 -1.34
N ILE A 328 9.31 -0.11 -0.95
CA ILE A 328 10.65 0.43 -1.17
C ILE A 328 11.72 -0.37 -0.42
N MET A 329 11.44 -0.82 0.82
CA MET A 329 12.36 -1.68 1.58
C MET A 329 12.57 -3.03 0.89
N ASN A 330 11.52 -3.64 0.35
CA ASN A 330 11.63 -4.90 -0.39
C ASN A 330 12.42 -4.73 -1.69
N ILE A 331 12.16 -3.68 -2.46
CA ILE A 331 12.94 -3.36 -3.66
C ILE A 331 14.41 -3.16 -3.30
N ALA A 332 14.69 -2.44 -2.20
CA ALA A 332 16.06 -2.20 -1.75
C ALA A 332 16.82 -3.50 -1.42
N MET A 333 16.16 -4.52 -0.87
CA MET A 333 16.76 -5.84 -0.67
C MET A 333 17.03 -6.58 -1.99
N VAL A 334 16.12 -6.46 -2.94
CA VAL A 334 16.22 -7.14 -4.24
C VAL A 334 17.28 -6.47 -5.12
N ILE A 335 17.31 -5.15 -5.19
CA ILE A 335 18.21 -4.39 -6.06
C ILE A 335 19.69 -4.62 -5.74
N LEU A 336 20.02 -4.95 -4.48
CA LEU A 336 21.38 -5.30 -4.08
C LEU A 336 21.93 -6.54 -4.81
N ARG A 337 21.04 -7.40 -5.33
CA ARG A 337 21.44 -8.61 -6.07
C ARG A 337 21.66 -8.37 -7.55
N TYR A 338 21.05 -7.29 -8.09
CA TYR A 338 20.99 -7.06 -9.53
C TYR A 338 21.69 -5.77 -9.99
N SER A 339 22.05 -4.88 -9.05
CA SER A 339 22.70 -3.60 -9.37
C SER A 339 23.99 -3.40 -8.59
N PRO A 340 25.16 -3.51 -9.25
CA PRO A 340 26.46 -3.24 -8.60
C PRO A 340 26.50 -1.86 -7.94
N THR A 341 25.97 -0.82 -8.60
CA THR A 341 25.95 0.55 -8.08
C THR A 341 25.24 0.68 -6.74
N PHE A 342 24.15 -0.06 -6.53
CA PHE A 342 23.44 -0.06 -5.24
C PHE A 342 24.14 -0.97 -4.22
N TYR A 343 24.74 -2.06 -4.66
CA TYR A 343 25.49 -2.96 -3.79
C TYR A 343 26.75 -2.29 -3.25
N ASP A 344 27.55 -1.61 -4.11
CA ASP A 344 28.73 -0.85 -3.68
C ASP A 344 28.36 0.26 -2.68
N TYR A 345 27.25 0.96 -2.96
CA TYR A 345 26.75 1.97 -2.01
C TYR A 345 26.34 1.35 -0.66
N TYR A 346 25.71 0.17 -0.67
CA TYR A 346 25.40 -0.56 0.54
C TYR A 346 26.68 -0.96 1.29
N LEU A 347 27.69 -1.53 0.61
CA LEU A 347 28.97 -1.91 1.21
C LEU A 347 29.69 -0.70 1.81
N LYS A 348 29.71 0.44 1.12
CA LYS A 348 30.22 1.70 1.65
C LYS A 348 29.53 2.05 2.98
N LYS A 349 28.20 1.92 3.08
CA LYS A 349 27.48 2.21 4.33
C LYS A 349 27.77 1.18 5.42
N ARG A 350 28.06 -0.05 5.06
CA ARG A 350 28.50 -1.08 6.00
C ARG A 350 29.91 -0.79 6.54
N SER A 351 30.82 -0.37 5.69
CA SER A 351 32.20 0.01 6.09
C SER A 351 32.23 1.25 7.00
N GLU A 352 31.21 2.15 6.87
CA GLU A 352 31.01 3.26 7.82
C GLU A 352 30.50 2.80 9.22
N GLY A 353 30.49 1.49 9.52
CA GLY A 353 30.03 0.93 10.79
C GLY A 353 28.50 0.81 10.94
N LYS A 354 27.71 1.08 9.89
CA LYS A 354 26.23 1.01 9.94
C LYS A 354 25.74 -0.44 9.93
N CYS A 355 24.83 -0.81 10.83
CA CYS A 355 24.22 -2.13 10.81
C CYS A 355 23.39 -2.35 9.51
N HIS A 356 23.11 -3.61 9.17
CA HIS A 356 22.42 -3.99 7.92
C HIS A 356 21.15 -3.16 7.66
N ARG A 357 20.26 -3.04 8.65
CA ARG A 357 18.99 -2.30 8.50
C ARG A 357 19.20 -0.80 8.22
N VAL A 358 20.21 -0.19 8.84
CA VAL A 358 20.53 1.22 8.61
C VAL A 358 21.16 1.41 7.24
N ALA A 359 22.11 0.55 6.84
CA ALA A 359 22.69 0.58 5.49
C ALA A 359 21.61 0.41 4.42
N LEU A 360 20.66 -0.52 4.60
CA LEU A 360 19.53 -0.72 3.71
C LEU A 360 18.62 0.52 3.63
N SER A 361 18.38 1.23 4.73
CA SER A 361 17.61 2.49 4.70
C SER A 361 18.29 3.58 3.87
N HIS A 362 19.62 3.61 3.81
CA HIS A 362 20.35 4.48 2.91
C HIS A 362 20.18 4.08 1.43
N VAL A 363 20.11 2.79 1.14
CA VAL A 363 19.78 2.28 -0.20
C VAL A 363 18.36 2.73 -0.60
N CYS A 364 17.38 2.64 0.30
CA CYS A 364 16.03 3.17 0.06
C CYS A 364 16.03 4.65 -0.29
N LYS A 365 16.82 5.46 0.43
CA LYS A 365 16.96 6.90 0.15
C LYS A 365 17.58 7.17 -1.22
N LYS A 366 18.60 6.38 -1.60
CA LYS A 366 19.21 6.46 -2.94
C LYS A 366 18.19 6.05 -4.01
N LEU A 367 17.44 4.97 -3.78
CA LEU A 367 16.41 4.47 -4.71
C LEU A 367 15.32 5.53 -4.99
N ILE A 368 14.77 6.17 -3.95
CA ILE A 368 13.74 7.23 -4.13
C ILE A 368 14.26 8.42 -4.95
N ARG A 369 15.55 8.71 -4.88
CA ARG A 369 16.16 9.79 -5.69
C ARG A 369 16.34 9.41 -7.16
N VAL A 370 16.29 8.12 -7.48
CA VAL A 370 16.41 7.59 -8.84
C VAL A 370 15.04 7.39 -9.48
N ILE A 371 14.02 7.08 -8.68
CA ILE A 371 12.62 7.00 -9.10
C ILE A 371 12.12 8.40 -9.49
#